data_2f7b86fc5f795bd7119eeed0f9e3e766
#
_entry.id   2f7b86fc5f795bd7119eeed0f9e3e766
#
_cell.length_a   1.000
_cell.length_b   1.000
_cell.length_c   1.000
_cell.angle_alpha   90.00
_cell.angle_beta   90.00
_cell.angle_gamma   90.00
#
_symmetry.space_group_name_H-M   'P 1'
#
loop_
_entity.id
_entity.type
_entity.pdbx_description
1 polymer ?
#
loop_
_entity_poly.entity_id
_entity_poly.type
_entity_poly.pdbx_seq_one_letter_code
_entity_poly.pdbx_strand_id
1 'polypeptide(L)'
;MNRVALGMGVLAAIAAAGAGGYWIGQVGPKWPLHRPASMTAEAPARPENAPVIYYQDPDGKPFYSAEPKQTADGRAYRAVHASEDVSFDEREAAPSESPSRKILYYRHPMGLPDVSKTPKKDSMGMDYIAVYEGEDDDGSTVKISPGKLQRTGVRSEPAAMRVIAEPVRAPGTIQLDERRIAVISVRAEAFIDTVENVTTGSEVHKGQPLMRLYSPAIASAASEYLSGLTLKGDVATLRGPRQRLLNYAVPPTLLADIERTREVPLTFTWTAPRDGVVLERNVTDGMRVMPGDPLFRIADHSVMWAMVDVAERDLAVVAEGQPVVVRTRSYPDRTFRGTVSLVYPHLNPATRTVRVRIELPNADFLLRPDMYAEAEIDTGSGRPLLAVPDSAVIDSGERQIVIVDKGEGRFEPRPVRIGRRGKGYVEIREGVKGGEAVVTSANFLIDAESNLKAALKGLSDAVAPQ
;
A
#
# COMPACT_ATOMS: atom_id res chain seq x y z
N MET A 1 50.15 -6.22 17.86
CA MET A 1 49.91 -7.68 17.97
C MET A 1 48.40 -7.90 17.95
N ASN A 2 47.70 -8.13 16.83
CA ASN A 2 46.30 -8.62 16.82
C ASN A 2 45.72 -8.80 15.38
N ARG A 3 46.52 -8.63 14.32
CA ARG A 3 46.02 -8.88 12.95
C ARG A 3 46.19 -10.37 12.50
N VAL A 4 47.09 -11.10 13.12
CA VAL A 4 47.33 -12.52 12.79
C VAL A 4 46.28 -13.42 13.43
N ALA A 5 45.78 -13.07 14.63
CA ALA A 5 44.74 -13.84 15.33
C ALA A 5 43.38 -13.78 14.64
N LEU A 6 43.07 -12.67 13.98
CA LEU A 6 41.80 -12.50 13.23
C LEU A 6 41.79 -13.34 11.94
N GLY A 7 42.93 -13.47 11.26
CA GLY A 7 43.07 -14.26 10.04
C GLY A 7 42.92 -15.76 10.27
N MET A 8 43.45 -16.28 11.40
CA MET A 8 43.29 -17.69 11.76
C MET A 8 41.86 -18.06 12.16
N GLY A 9 41.12 -17.12 12.78
CA GLY A 9 39.72 -17.35 13.15
C GLY A 9 38.80 -17.49 11.93
N VAL A 10 38.99 -16.68 10.88
CA VAL A 10 38.19 -16.73 9.65
C VAL A 10 38.47 -18.01 8.84
N LEU A 11 39.74 -18.46 8.77
CA LEU A 11 40.08 -19.71 8.08
C LEU A 11 39.50 -20.95 8.81
N ALA A 12 39.50 -20.98 10.14
CA ALA A 12 38.86 -22.04 10.91
C ALA A 12 37.35 -22.09 10.74
N ALA A 13 36.68 -20.93 10.62
CA ALA A 13 35.23 -20.84 10.37
C ALA A 13 34.83 -21.33 8.98
N ILE A 14 35.64 -21.04 7.97
CA ILE A 14 35.39 -21.52 6.58
C ILE A 14 35.61 -23.03 6.47
N ALA A 15 36.63 -23.58 7.16
CA ALA A 15 36.87 -25.03 7.18
C ALA A 15 35.74 -25.77 7.90
N ALA A 16 35.23 -25.25 9.03
CA ALA A 16 34.10 -25.82 9.75
C ALA A 16 32.79 -25.79 8.96
N ALA A 17 32.51 -24.71 8.21
CA ALA A 17 31.36 -24.63 7.36
C ALA A 17 31.42 -25.58 6.14
N GLY A 18 32.61 -25.78 5.57
CA GLY A 18 32.84 -26.76 4.50
C GLY A 18 32.66 -28.19 4.94
N ALA A 19 33.20 -28.56 6.09
CA ALA A 19 33.07 -29.92 6.67
C ALA A 19 31.62 -30.21 7.10
N GLY A 20 30.91 -29.23 7.68
CA GLY A 20 29.51 -29.36 8.05
C GLY A 20 28.60 -29.56 6.84
N GLY A 21 28.82 -28.79 5.75
CA GLY A 21 28.06 -28.93 4.51
C GLY A 21 28.25 -30.29 3.83
N TYR A 22 29.48 -30.80 3.83
CA TYR A 22 29.80 -32.12 3.27
C TYR A 22 29.13 -33.26 4.06
N TRP A 23 29.12 -33.17 5.39
CA TRP A 23 28.52 -34.21 6.26
C TRP A 23 26.98 -34.23 6.17
N ILE A 24 26.32 -33.06 6.10
CA ILE A 24 24.87 -32.95 5.91
C ILE A 24 24.46 -33.50 4.52
N GLY A 25 25.28 -33.33 3.49
CA GLY A 25 25.04 -33.89 2.16
C GLY A 25 25.11 -35.42 2.10
N GLN A 26 25.87 -36.07 3.01
CA GLN A 26 26.01 -37.54 3.04
C GLN A 26 25.03 -38.26 3.99
N VAL A 27 24.53 -37.60 5.04
CA VAL A 27 23.74 -38.23 6.13
C VAL A 27 22.33 -37.64 6.22
N GLY A 28 21.95 -36.72 5.32
CA GLY A 28 20.60 -36.16 5.29
C GLY A 28 19.52 -37.23 5.10
N PRO A 29 18.36 -37.13 5.80
CA PRO A 29 17.29 -38.10 5.66
C PRO A 29 16.77 -38.09 4.22
N LYS A 30 16.77 -39.24 3.55
CA LYS A 30 16.18 -39.48 2.26
C LYS A 30 14.65 -39.35 2.43
N TRP A 31 14.13 -38.18 2.15
CA TRP A 31 12.69 -38.01 1.99
C TRP A 31 12.28 -38.75 0.71
N PRO A 32 11.23 -39.60 0.75
CA PRO A 32 10.71 -40.21 -0.44
C PRO A 32 10.05 -39.11 -1.29
N LEU A 33 10.70 -38.77 -2.37
CA LEU A 33 10.07 -38.04 -3.48
C LEU A 33 8.96 -38.96 -4.01
N HIS A 34 7.74 -38.66 -3.64
CA HIS A 34 6.59 -39.21 -4.36
C HIS A 34 6.70 -38.69 -5.80
N ARG A 35 7.18 -39.54 -6.70
CA ARG A 35 6.94 -39.38 -8.13
C ARG A 35 5.41 -39.44 -8.30
N PRO A 36 4.77 -38.43 -8.88
CA PRO A 36 3.41 -38.62 -9.38
C PRO A 36 3.46 -39.74 -10.41
N ALA A 37 2.57 -40.72 -10.25
CA ALA A 37 2.39 -41.77 -11.21
C ALA A 37 2.21 -41.13 -12.60
N SER A 38 3.04 -41.53 -13.55
CA SER A 38 2.87 -41.21 -14.93
C SER A 38 1.52 -41.77 -15.35
N MET A 39 0.50 -40.92 -15.37
CA MET A 39 -0.66 -41.16 -16.20
C MET A 39 -0.16 -41.15 -17.63
N THR A 40 -0.04 -42.32 -18.19
CA THR A 40 0.10 -42.53 -19.62
C THR A 40 -1.19 -42.00 -20.24
N ALA A 41 -1.15 -40.70 -20.61
CA ALA A 41 -2.17 -40.19 -21.51
C ALA A 41 -1.97 -40.92 -22.82
N GLU A 42 -2.94 -41.80 -23.15
CA GLU A 42 -3.11 -42.42 -24.43
C GLU A 42 -3.17 -41.28 -25.46
N ALA A 43 -2.14 -41.17 -26.29
CA ALA A 43 -2.06 -40.16 -27.33
C ALA A 43 -3.25 -40.38 -28.27
N PRO A 44 -3.99 -39.32 -28.66
CA PRO A 44 -5.08 -39.49 -29.63
C PRO A 44 -4.50 -40.06 -30.92
N ALA A 45 -5.22 -41.08 -31.44
CA ALA A 45 -4.87 -41.80 -32.66
C ALA A 45 -4.55 -40.80 -33.79
N ARG A 46 -3.35 -40.89 -34.34
CA ARG A 46 -2.86 -40.09 -35.47
C ARG A 46 -3.70 -40.39 -36.68
N PRO A 47 -4.20 -39.41 -37.44
CA PRO A 47 -4.73 -39.67 -38.78
C PRO A 47 -3.51 -40.06 -39.69
N GLU A 48 -3.47 -41.31 -40.09
CA GLU A 48 -2.39 -41.93 -40.92
C GLU A 48 -2.32 -41.39 -42.37
N ASN A 49 -3.05 -40.35 -42.75
CA ASN A 49 -3.17 -39.87 -44.13
C ASN A 49 -2.78 -38.39 -44.37
N ALA A 50 -1.95 -37.76 -43.52
CA ALA A 50 -1.47 -36.45 -43.83
C ALA A 50 -0.22 -36.54 -44.79
N PRO A 51 -0.14 -35.74 -45.87
CA PRO A 51 1.00 -35.77 -46.79
C PRO A 51 2.32 -35.40 -46.08
N VAL A 52 3.39 -36.14 -46.40
CA VAL A 52 4.75 -35.85 -45.90
C VAL A 52 5.26 -34.62 -46.62
N ILE A 53 5.73 -33.61 -45.88
CA ILE A 53 6.25 -32.35 -46.46
C ILE A 53 7.77 -32.44 -46.67
N TYR A 54 8.50 -32.95 -45.67
CA TYR A 54 9.94 -33.13 -45.74
C TYR A 54 10.41 -34.21 -44.73
N TYR A 55 11.67 -34.55 -44.83
CA TYR A 55 12.35 -35.53 -43.97
C TYR A 55 13.43 -34.79 -43.15
N GLN A 56 13.46 -34.98 -41.82
CA GLN A 56 14.38 -34.36 -40.89
C GLN A 56 15.35 -35.40 -40.31
N ASP A 57 16.56 -34.95 -39.98
CA ASP A 57 17.57 -35.76 -39.32
C ASP A 57 17.02 -36.37 -38.01
N PRO A 58 17.21 -37.68 -37.75
CA PRO A 58 16.63 -38.36 -36.58
C PRO A 58 17.20 -37.84 -35.23
N ASP A 59 18.36 -37.17 -35.23
CA ASP A 59 18.97 -36.60 -34.03
C ASP A 59 18.57 -35.12 -33.78
N GLY A 60 17.61 -34.57 -34.57
CA GLY A 60 17.13 -33.20 -34.41
C GLY A 60 18.10 -32.14 -34.95
N LYS A 61 19.12 -32.53 -35.70
CA LYS A 61 20.03 -31.58 -36.35
C LYS A 61 19.33 -30.87 -37.50
N PRO A 62 19.69 -29.63 -37.85
CA PRO A 62 19.00 -28.84 -38.88
C PRO A 62 19.37 -29.30 -40.33
N PHE A 63 19.26 -30.59 -40.57
CA PHE A 63 19.41 -31.19 -41.91
C PHE A 63 18.07 -31.71 -42.38
N TYR A 64 17.61 -31.22 -43.52
CA TYR A 64 16.30 -31.53 -44.10
C TYR A 64 16.47 -32.09 -45.52
N SER A 65 15.55 -32.94 -45.94
CA SER A 65 15.50 -33.51 -47.31
C SER A 65 14.04 -33.57 -47.80
N ALA A 66 13.84 -33.27 -49.07
CA ALA A 66 12.53 -33.43 -49.70
C ALA A 66 12.19 -34.91 -50.03
N GLU A 67 13.20 -35.78 -50.08
CA GLU A 67 13.06 -37.18 -50.36
C GLU A 67 13.55 -38.05 -49.19
N PRO A 68 13.06 -39.30 -49.04
CA PRO A 68 13.57 -40.21 -48.02
C PRO A 68 15.08 -40.38 -48.12
N LYS A 69 15.79 -40.07 -47.03
CA LYS A 69 17.26 -40.11 -46.94
C LYS A 69 17.70 -40.89 -45.71
N GLN A 70 18.92 -41.43 -45.73
CA GLN A 70 19.55 -42.05 -44.59
C GLN A 70 20.79 -41.24 -44.15
N THR A 71 21.05 -41.23 -42.86
CA THR A 71 22.27 -40.67 -42.29
C THR A 71 23.49 -41.51 -42.70
N ALA A 72 24.70 -41.01 -42.54
CA ALA A 72 25.93 -41.74 -42.79
C ALA A 72 26.02 -43.06 -41.97
N ASP A 73 25.30 -43.13 -40.83
CA ASP A 73 25.24 -44.28 -39.92
C ASP A 73 24.07 -45.23 -40.28
N GLY A 74 23.39 -45.07 -41.43
CA GLY A 74 22.34 -45.95 -41.92
C GLY A 74 20.95 -45.77 -41.28
N ARG A 75 20.71 -44.71 -40.46
CA ARG A 75 19.41 -44.42 -39.87
C ARG A 75 18.56 -43.57 -40.81
N ALA A 76 17.29 -43.96 -40.98
CA ALA A 76 16.36 -43.20 -41.83
C ALA A 76 15.97 -41.85 -41.23
N TYR A 77 15.87 -40.81 -42.08
CA TYR A 77 15.31 -39.53 -41.73
C TYR A 77 13.85 -39.66 -41.32
N ARG A 78 13.43 -38.90 -40.33
CA ARG A 78 12.03 -38.87 -39.82
C ARG A 78 11.16 -38.10 -40.81
N ALA A 79 10.08 -38.70 -41.27
CA ALA A 79 9.04 -38.01 -42.05
C ALA A 79 8.29 -37.00 -41.17
N VAL A 80 8.18 -35.73 -41.62
CA VAL A 80 7.38 -34.69 -41.00
C VAL A 80 6.14 -34.47 -41.86
N HIS A 81 4.99 -34.61 -41.26
CA HIS A 81 3.69 -34.46 -41.91
C HIS A 81 3.16 -33.03 -41.82
N ALA A 82 2.25 -32.63 -42.73
CA ALA A 82 1.65 -31.30 -42.76
C ALA A 82 0.97 -30.90 -41.48
N SER A 83 0.56 -31.85 -40.64
CA SER A 83 -0.03 -31.59 -39.31
C SER A 83 1.00 -31.32 -38.20
N GLU A 84 2.28 -31.63 -38.44
CA GLU A 84 3.40 -31.44 -37.50
C GLU A 84 4.24 -30.19 -37.79
N ASP A 85 4.08 -29.58 -38.99
CA ASP A 85 4.82 -28.37 -39.37
C ASP A 85 4.13 -27.10 -38.85
N VAL A 86 4.87 -26.34 -38.07
CA VAL A 86 4.40 -25.02 -37.54
C VAL A 86 4.79 -23.97 -38.59
N SER A 87 4.11 -23.92 -39.74
CA SER A 87 4.32 -22.88 -40.72
C SER A 87 3.67 -21.56 -40.26
N PHE A 88 4.43 -20.47 -40.36
CA PHE A 88 3.95 -19.10 -40.10
C PHE A 88 3.23 -18.47 -41.29
N ASP A 89 3.05 -19.21 -42.39
CA ASP A 89 2.30 -18.73 -43.55
C ASP A 89 0.80 -19.02 -43.39
N GLU A 90 0.02 -17.95 -43.32
CA GLU A 90 -1.44 -17.98 -43.41
C GLU A 90 -1.86 -18.51 -44.80
N ARG A 91 -2.00 -19.82 -44.94
CA ARG A 91 -2.80 -20.34 -46.03
C ARG A 91 -4.25 -20.20 -45.63
N GLU A 92 -4.99 -19.38 -46.39
CA GLU A 92 -6.45 -19.33 -46.38
C GLU A 92 -7.00 -20.76 -46.42
N ALA A 93 -7.59 -21.19 -45.32
CA ALA A 93 -8.31 -22.43 -45.26
C ALA A 93 -9.53 -22.32 -46.21
N ALA A 94 -9.61 -23.22 -47.15
CA ALA A 94 -10.80 -23.40 -47.98
C ALA A 94 -12.05 -23.49 -47.07
N PRO A 95 -13.20 -22.90 -47.45
CA PRO A 95 -14.36 -22.76 -46.57
C PRO A 95 -14.93 -24.15 -46.23
N SER A 96 -14.75 -24.54 -44.96
CA SER A 96 -15.57 -25.63 -44.39
C SER A 96 -16.99 -25.11 -44.22
N GLU A 97 -17.96 -25.79 -44.74
CA GLU A 97 -19.39 -25.53 -44.60
C GLU A 97 -19.78 -25.39 -43.13
N SER A 98 -19.94 -24.12 -42.67
CA SER A 98 -20.49 -23.77 -41.38
C SER A 98 -22.02 -23.72 -41.47
N PRO A 99 -22.77 -24.00 -40.37
CA PRO A 99 -24.21 -24.00 -40.37
C PRO A 99 -24.74 -22.64 -40.87
N SER A 100 -25.78 -22.69 -41.73
CA SER A 100 -26.37 -21.62 -42.49
C SER A 100 -26.58 -20.30 -41.68
N ARG A 101 -25.62 -19.43 -41.69
CA ARG A 101 -25.82 -18.05 -41.24
C ARG A 101 -26.66 -17.32 -42.28
N LYS A 102 -27.68 -16.59 -41.82
CA LYS A 102 -28.59 -15.85 -42.70
C LYS A 102 -27.82 -14.66 -43.32
N ILE A 103 -27.76 -14.65 -44.65
CA ILE A 103 -27.18 -13.54 -45.39
C ILE A 103 -28.17 -12.37 -45.33
N LEU A 104 -27.69 -11.19 -44.88
CA LEU A 104 -28.50 -9.96 -44.80
C LEU A 104 -28.54 -9.25 -46.13
N TYR A 105 -27.40 -9.05 -46.75
CA TYR A 105 -27.26 -8.42 -48.06
C TYR A 105 -25.86 -8.70 -48.65
N TYR A 106 -25.65 -8.32 -49.88
CA TYR A 106 -24.37 -8.39 -50.60
C TYR A 106 -23.87 -6.97 -50.81
N ARG A 107 -22.61 -6.68 -50.45
CA ARG A 107 -21.98 -5.38 -50.62
C ARG A 107 -21.01 -5.36 -51.79
N HIS A 108 -20.80 -4.18 -52.37
CA HIS A 108 -19.87 -4.00 -53.50
C HIS A 108 -18.43 -4.33 -53.04
N PRO A 109 -17.62 -5.11 -53.80
CA PRO A 109 -16.27 -5.58 -53.39
C PRO A 109 -15.29 -4.41 -53.17
N MET A 110 -15.49 -3.27 -53.80
CA MET A 110 -14.67 -2.07 -53.64
C MET A 110 -15.20 -1.05 -52.63
N GLY A 111 -16.17 -1.42 -51.77
CA GLY A 111 -16.69 -0.53 -50.71
C GLY A 111 -17.64 0.57 -51.17
N LEU A 112 -18.07 0.58 -52.41
CA LEU A 112 -19.09 1.52 -52.89
C LEU A 112 -20.44 1.32 -52.17
N PRO A 113 -21.25 2.38 -51.95
CA PRO A 113 -22.49 2.30 -51.16
C PRO A 113 -23.63 1.55 -51.88
N ASP A 114 -23.33 0.71 -52.88
CA ASP A 114 -24.29 -0.14 -53.58
C ASP A 114 -24.40 -1.49 -52.90
N VAL A 115 -25.60 -1.85 -52.44
CA VAL A 115 -25.92 -3.09 -51.79
C VAL A 115 -27.01 -3.85 -52.54
N SER A 116 -26.93 -5.18 -52.55
CA SER A 116 -27.91 -6.06 -53.19
C SER A 116 -28.43 -7.12 -52.23
N LYS A 117 -29.72 -7.47 -52.35
CA LYS A 117 -30.28 -8.60 -51.60
C LYS A 117 -30.02 -9.97 -52.24
N THR A 118 -29.50 -9.97 -53.47
CA THR A 118 -29.18 -11.17 -54.25
C THR A 118 -27.75 -11.11 -54.73
N PRO A 119 -27.06 -12.25 -54.94
CA PRO A 119 -25.74 -12.29 -55.51
C PRO A 119 -25.72 -11.53 -56.84
N LYS A 120 -24.79 -10.55 -56.98
CA LYS A 120 -24.67 -9.68 -58.16
C LYS A 120 -23.17 -9.49 -58.45
N LYS A 121 -22.84 -9.26 -59.73
CA LYS A 121 -21.52 -8.87 -60.15
C LYS A 121 -21.52 -7.36 -60.47
N ASP A 122 -20.37 -6.72 -60.20
CA ASP A 122 -20.19 -5.32 -60.60
C ASP A 122 -19.93 -5.15 -62.11
N SER A 123 -19.78 -3.91 -62.55
CA SER A 123 -19.51 -3.58 -63.96
C SER A 123 -18.14 -4.12 -64.46
N MET A 124 -17.26 -4.57 -63.56
CA MET A 124 -15.94 -5.13 -63.84
C MET A 124 -15.90 -6.66 -63.70
N GLY A 125 -17.06 -7.31 -63.42
CA GLY A 125 -17.21 -8.76 -63.33
C GLY A 125 -16.87 -9.35 -61.95
N MET A 126 -16.61 -8.53 -60.93
CA MET A 126 -16.30 -9.02 -59.58
C MET A 126 -17.60 -9.34 -58.81
N ASP A 127 -17.60 -10.39 -58.05
CA ASP A 127 -18.73 -10.82 -57.23
C ASP A 127 -18.89 -9.97 -55.99
N TYR A 128 -20.15 -9.58 -55.67
CA TYR A 128 -20.48 -8.88 -54.43
C TYR A 128 -20.21 -9.80 -53.23
N ILE A 129 -19.70 -9.22 -52.16
CA ILE A 129 -19.35 -9.93 -50.93
C ILE A 129 -20.58 -10.10 -50.03
N ALA A 130 -20.93 -11.34 -49.68
CA ALA A 130 -22.03 -11.61 -48.78
C ALA A 130 -21.76 -11.14 -47.36
N VAL A 131 -22.68 -10.35 -46.76
CA VAL A 131 -22.65 -9.94 -45.35
C VAL A 131 -23.69 -10.78 -44.58
N TYR A 132 -23.18 -11.46 -43.53
CA TYR A 132 -23.99 -12.34 -42.72
C TYR A 132 -24.55 -11.65 -41.48
N GLU A 133 -25.67 -12.15 -40.94
CA GLU A 133 -26.23 -11.66 -39.67
C GLU A 133 -25.19 -11.72 -38.53
N GLY A 134 -24.83 -10.54 -37.92
CA GLY A 134 -23.80 -10.43 -36.92
C GLY A 134 -22.42 -9.92 -37.45
N GLU A 135 -22.30 -9.53 -38.70
CA GLU A 135 -21.10 -9.03 -39.35
C GLU A 135 -21.14 -7.51 -39.59
N ASP A 136 -22.03 -6.78 -38.88
CA ASP A 136 -22.06 -5.31 -38.89
C ASP A 136 -20.76 -4.76 -38.30
N ASP A 137 -19.75 -4.64 -39.17
CA ASP A 137 -18.48 -3.98 -38.88
C ASP A 137 -18.71 -2.48 -39.11
N ASP A 138 -19.12 -1.78 -38.04
CA ASP A 138 -19.25 -0.31 -38.03
C ASP A 138 -17.87 0.39 -38.10
N GLY A 139 -16.80 -0.41 -38.27
CA GLY A 139 -15.43 0.06 -38.38
C GLY A 139 -14.78 0.49 -37.06
N SER A 140 -15.51 0.39 -35.94
CA SER A 140 -15.01 0.75 -34.63
C SER A 140 -14.52 -0.46 -33.81
N THR A 141 -14.89 -1.69 -34.23
CA THR A 141 -14.60 -2.93 -33.47
C THR A 141 -13.49 -3.74 -34.12
N VAL A 142 -12.51 -4.14 -33.32
CA VAL A 142 -11.40 -5.03 -33.73
C VAL A 142 -11.73 -6.45 -33.33
N LYS A 143 -11.75 -7.39 -34.29
CA LYS A 143 -11.93 -8.82 -34.05
C LYS A 143 -10.58 -9.53 -34.06
N ILE A 144 -10.25 -10.18 -32.96
CA ILE A 144 -9.00 -10.95 -32.80
C ILE A 144 -9.37 -12.42 -32.70
N SER A 145 -8.65 -13.26 -33.44
CA SER A 145 -8.87 -14.72 -33.41
C SER A 145 -8.52 -15.30 -32.02
N PRO A 146 -9.25 -16.34 -31.54
CA PRO A 146 -9.01 -16.96 -30.24
C PRO A 146 -7.57 -17.43 -30.01
N GLY A 147 -6.92 -17.96 -31.05
CA GLY A 147 -5.52 -18.39 -30.97
C GLY A 147 -4.53 -17.22 -30.79
N LYS A 148 -4.79 -16.05 -31.39
CA LYS A 148 -3.98 -14.85 -31.21
C LYS A 148 -4.23 -14.25 -29.81
N LEU A 149 -5.48 -14.30 -29.33
CA LEU A 149 -5.85 -13.85 -27.98
C LEU A 149 -5.10 -14.63 -26.90
N GLN A 150 -5.04 -15.94 -27.04
CA GLN A 150 -4.39 -16.83 -26.07
C GLN A 150 -2.87 -16.62 -26.03
N ARG A 151 -2.25 -16.34 -27.18
CA ARG A 151 -0.80 -16.06 -27.29
C ARG A 151 -0.43 -14.68 -26.77
N THR A 152 -1.27 -13.68 -26.91
CA THR A 152 -0.99 -12.29 -26.48
C THR A 152 -1.27 -12.06 -24.99
N GLY A 153 -1.92 -13.01 -24.29
CA GLY A 153 -2.18 -12.89 -22.84
C GLY A 153 -3.13 -11.75 -22.48
N VAL A 154 -4.08 -11.46 -23.36
CA VAL A 154 -5.13 -10.43 -23.09
C VAL A 154 -5.90 -10.80 -21.83
N ARG A 155 -5.99 -9.87 -20.89
CA ARG A 155 -6.82 -10.00 -19.69
C ARG A 155 -7.80 -8.85 -19.65
N SER A 156 -9.02 -9.13 -19.23
CA SER A 156 -10.07 -8.14 -19.04
C SER A 156 -10.54 -8.15 -17.60
N GLU A 157 -10.87 -6.96 -17.06
CA GLU A 157 -11.46 -6.80 -15.73
C GLU A 157 -12.73 -5.94 -15.85
N PRO A 158 -13.81 -6.27 -15.13
CA PRO A 158 -15.03 -5.47 -15.19
C PRO A 158 -14.83 -4.11 -14.51
N ALA A 159 -15.32 -3.04 -15.14
CA ALA A 159 -15.44 -1.73 -14.53
C ALA A 159 -16.40 -1.81 -13.35
N ALA A 160 -15.93 -1.48 -12.14
CA ALA A 160 -16.69 -1.64 -10.91
C ALA A 160 -16.71 -0.36 -10.07
N MET A 161 -17.73 -0.23 -9.23
CA MET A 161 -17.77 0.85 -8.24
C MET A 161 -16.74 0.59 -7.16
N ARG A 162 -15.74 1.46 -7.03
CA ARG A 162 -14.65 1.36 -6.04
C ARG A 162 -14.43 2.69 -5.32
N VAL A 163 -13.98 2.61 -4.07
CA VAL A 163 -13.49 3.79 -3.36
C VAL A 163 -12.04 4.03 -3.82
N ILE A 164 -11.85 5.10 -4.58
CA ILE A 164 -10.53 5.53 -5.02
C ILE A 164 -9.97 6.47 -3.95
N ALA A 165 -8.91 6.03 -3.28
CA ALA A 165 -8.18 6.83 -2.32
C ALA A 165 -6.78 7.08 -2.89
N GLU A 166 -6.40 8.34 -3.00
CA GLU A 166 -5.03 8.74 -3.22
C GLU A 166 -4.46 9.13 -1.85
N PRO A 167 -3.58 8.31 -1.25
CA PRO A 167 -3.05 8.63 0.05
C PRO A 167 -2.12 9.84 -0.05
N VAL A 168 -2.32 10.82 0.83
CA VAL A 168 -1.40 11.95 0.98
C VAL A 168 -0.23 11.51 1.83
N ARG A 169 0.99 11.64 1.29
CA ARG A 169 2.23 11.37 2.02
C ARG A 169 2.82 12.65 2.52
N ALA A 170 3.09 12.69 3.83
CA ALA A 170 3.62 13.86 4.49
C ALA A 170 4.76 13.47 5.45
N PRO A 171 5.94 14.10 5.34
CA PRO A 171 7.02 13.94 6.30
C PRO A 171 6.72 14.69 7.59
N GLY A 172 7.30 14.25 8.69
CA GLY A 172 7.16 14.92 9.98
C GLY A 172 8.04 14.35 11.06
N THR A 173 7.71 14.67 12.30
CA THR A 173 8.41 14.21 13.51
C THR A 173 7.43 13.76 14.56
N ILE A 174 7.88 12.82 15.39
CA ILE A 174 7.14 12.38 16.58
C ILE A 174 7.37 13.39 17.70
N GLN A 175 6.31 13.78 18.38
CA GLN A 175 6.35 14.71 19.51
C GLN A 175 5.54 14.17 20.69
N LEU A 176 5.81 14.71 21.87
CA LEU A 176 5.02 14.41 23.07
C LEU A 176 3.62 15.04 22.95
N ASP A 177 2.63 14.40 23.50
CA ASP A 177 1.32 15.02 23.73
C ASP A 177 1.44 16.05 24.86
N GLU A 178 1.39 17.32 24.51
CA GLU A 178 1.51 18.45 25.46
C GLU A 178 0.46 18.37 26.60
N ARG A 179 -0.70 17.79 26.35
CA ARG A 179 -1.75 17.59 27.37
C ARG A 179 -1.36 16.57 28.44
N ARG A 180 -0.34 15.76 28.14
CA ARG A 180 0.17 14.68 28.98
C ARG A 180 1.48 15.00 29.67
N ILE A 181 1.92 16.25 29.63
CA ILE A 181 3.09 16.74 30.36
C ILE A 181 2.64 17.29 31.70
N ALA A 182 3.27 16.85 32.77
CA ALA A 182 3.11 17.39 34.10
C ALA A 182 4.39 18.09 34.56
N VAL A 183 4.26 19.33 34.96
CA VAL A 183 5.34 20.09 35.61
C VAL A 183 5.07 20.06 37.12
N ILE A 184 6.04 19.57 37.87
CA ILE A 184 5.98 19.52 39.32
C ILE A 184 6.74 20.73 39.86
N SER A 185 6.02 21.58 40.57
CA SER A 185 6.52 22.77 41.22
C SER A 185 5.92 22.90 42.62
N VAL A 186 6.53 23.70 43.47
CA VAL A 186 5.95 24.07 44.76
C VAL A 186 5.26 25.44 44.66
N ARG A 187 4.23 25.65 45.50
CA ARG A 187 3.51 26.91 45.57
C ARG A 187 3.83 27.72 46.83
N ALA A 188 4.75 27.23 47.64
CA ALA A 188 5.31 27.91 48.79
C ALA A 188 6.83 27.70 48.78
N GLU A 189 7.54 28.63 49.37
CA GLU A 189 8.97 28.45 49.57
C GLU A 189 9.25 27.17 50.37
N ALA A 190 10.23 26.40 49.92
CA ALA A 190 10.59 25.12 50.54
C ALA A 190 12.09 24.84 50.46
N PHE A 191 12.55 23.94 51.31
CA PHE A 191 13.89 23.38 51.30
C PHE A 191 13.78 21.88 51.01
N ILE A 192 14.54 21.42 50.06
CA ILE A 192 14.57 20.01 49.70
C ILE A 192 15.41 19.25 50.74
N ASP A 193 14.79 18.31 51.39
CA ASP A 193 15.48 17.45 52.36
C ASP A 193 16.26 16.35 51.64
N THR A 194 15.53 15.57 50.85
CA THR A 194 16.11 14.48 50.05
C THR A 194 15.35 14.34 48.72
N VAL A 195 16.07 13.99 47.65
CA VAL A 195 15.49 13.62 46.37
C VAL A 195 15.61 12.10 46.23
N GLU A 196 14.52 11.43 45.91
CA GLU A 196 14.53 9.98 45.69
C GLU A 196 15.43 9.59 44.51
N ASN A 197 15.77 8.32 44.39
CA ASN A 197 16.62 7.83 43.30
C ASN A 197 15.89 7.81 41.97
N VAL A 198 15.49 8.99 41.50
CA VAL A 198 14.79 9.26 40.25
C VAL A 198 15.61 10.24 39.44
N THR A 199 16.02 9.84 38.24
CA THR A 199 16.83 10.64 37.32
C THR A 199 16.09 10.94 36.03
N THR A 200 16.62 11.85 35.23
CA THR A 200 16.12 12.05 33.85
C THR A 200 16.17 10.72 33.08
N GLY A 201 15.08 10.38 32.41
CA GLY A 201 14.88 9.10 31.73
C GLY A 201 14.29 7.98 32.59
N SER A 202 14.17 8.17 33.93
CA SER A 202 13.51 7.17 34.79
C SER A 202 12.00 7.12 34.52
N GLU A 203 11.44 5.93 34.49
CA GLU A 203 9.98 5.72 34.55
C GLU A 203 9.50 5.90 35.98
N VAL A 204 8.37 6.57 36.14
CA VAL A 204 7.72 6.81 37.42
C VAL A 204 6.24 6.49 37.35
N HIS A 205 5.69 6.03 38.49
CA HIS A 205 4.27 5.71 38.61
C HIS A 205 3.54 6.77 39.42
N LYS A 206 2.27 6.94 39.12
CA LYS A 206 1.40 7.84 39.89
C LYS A 206 1.46 7.50 41.38
N GLY A 207 1.73 8.52 42.23
CA GLY A 207 1.87 8.36 43.65
C GLY A 207 3.27 7.92 44.11
N GLN A 208 4.21 7.62 43.20
CA GLN A 208 5.59 7.31 43.55
C GLN A 208 6.27 8.53 44.18
N PRO A 209 6.97 8.37 45.33
CA PRO A 209 7.75 9.44 45.93
C PRO A 209 8.84 9.97 44.97
N LEU A 210 9.00 11.28 44.87
CA LEU A 210 10.01 11.95 44.07
C LEU A 210 11.03 12.70 44.94
N MET A 211 10.54 13.34 46.01
CA MET A 211 11.37 14.11 46.92
C MET A 211 10.68 14.31 48.26
N ARG A 212 11.44 14.62 49.26
CA ARG A 212 10.97 15.13 50.55
C ARG A 212 11.42 16.58 50.69
N LEU A 213 10.51 17.41 51.18
CA LEU A 213 10.78 18.81 51.36
C LEU A 213 10.22 19.31 52.70
N TYR A 214 10.85 20.37 53.21
CA TYR A 214 10.39 21.14 54.34
C TYR A 214 9.91 22.53 53.85
N SER A 215 8.74 22.95 54.28
CA SER A 215 8.22 24.30 53.99
C SER A 215 7.63 24.89 55.26
N PRO A 216 8.15 26.02 55.75
CA PRO A 216 7.59 26.69 56.93
C PRO A 216 6.12 27.06 56.75
N ALA A 217 5.77 27.52 55.54
CA ALA A 217 4.39 27.92 55.26
C ALA A 217 3.38 26.73 55.27
N ILE A 218 3.81 25.58 54.71
CA ILE A 218 2.99 24.36 54.73
C ILE A 218 2.92 23.81 56.14
N ALA A 219 4.04 23.79 56.88
CA ALA A 219 4.06 23.31 58.26
C ALA A 219 3.16 24.16 59.18
N SER A 220 3.17 25.48 59.04
CA SER A 220 2.28 26.38 59.77
C SER A 220 0.81 26.12 59.43
N ALA A 221 0.45 26.01 58.16
CA ALA A 221 -0.91 25.73 57.75
C ALA A 221 -1.40 24.32 58.18
N ALA A 222 -0.49 23.33 58.17
CA ALA A 222 -0.81 21.99 58.66
C ALA A 222 -1.03 21.95 60.17
N SER A 223 -0.22 22.70 60.95
CA SER A 223 -0.39 22.82 62.39
C SER A 223 -1.69 23.55 62.78
N GLU A 224 -2.07 24.58 62.02
CA GLU A 224 -3.36 25.26 62.18
C GLU A 224 -4.52 24.33 61.86
N TYR A 225 -4.42 23.53 60.80
CA TYR A 225 -5.42 22.54 60.45
C TYR A 225 -5.57 21.45 61.51
N LEU A 226 -4.43 20.92 62.01
CA LEU A 226 -4.42 19.92 63.08
C LEU A 226 -5.02 20.47 64.39
N SER A 227 -4.70 21.72 64.73
CA SER A 227 -5.29 22.38 65.91
C SER A 227 -6.83 22.45 65.83
N GLY A 228 -7.33 22.81 64.65
CA GLY A 228 -8.78 22.82 64.41
C GLY A 228 -9.40 21.42 64.51
N LEU A 229 -8.73 20.37 64.04
CA LEU A 229 -9.18 19.00 64.17
C LEU A 229 -9.19 18.51 65.63
N THR A 230 -8.20 18.93 66.43
CA THR A 230 -8.04 18.51 67.83
C THR A 230 -9.08 19.17 68.73
N LEU A 231 -9.37 20.46 68.48
CA LEU A 231 -10.35 21.22 69.21
C LEU A 231 -11.79 20.89 68.83
N LYS A 232 -12.01 19.86 67.99
CA LYS A 232 -13.35 19.51 67.45
C LYS A 232 -14.06 20.73 66.84
N GLY A 233 -13.29 21.59 66.18
CA GLY A 233 -13.83 22.76 65.47
C GLY A 233 -14.92 22.37 64.50
N ASP A 234 -15.89 23.24 64.32
CA ASP A 234 -16.93 23.05 63.32
C ASP A 234 -16.32 23.07 61.87
N VAL A 235 -17.11 22.65 60.90
CA VAL A 235 -16.70 22.62 59.47
C VAL A 235 -16.23 23.99 58.99
N ALA A 236 -16.74 25.08 59.56
CA ALA A 236 -16.36 26.46 59.18
C ALA A 236 -14.92 26.77 59.65
N THR A 237 -14.55 26.37 60.85
CA THR A 237 -13.20 26.56 61.42
C THR A 237 -12.13 25.78 60.64
N LEU A 238 -12.42 24.60 60.11
CA LEU A 238 -11.52 23.77 59.37
C LEU A 238 -11.37 24.20 57.91
N ARG A 239 -12.33 24.91 57.33
CA ARG A 239 -12.33 25.29 55.93
C ARG A 239 -11.09 26.16 55.54
N GLY A 240 -10.77 27.15 56.32
CA GLY A 240 -9.68 28.10 56.05
C GLY A 240 -8.32 27.40 55.96
N PRO A 241 -7.87 26.74 57.02
CA PRO A 241 -6.59 26.01 56.99
C PRO A 241 -6.52 24.91 55.92
N ARG A 242 -7.60 24.15 55.76
CA ARG A 242 -7.68 23.12 54.70
C ARG A 242 -7.55 23.74 53.32
N GLN A 243 -8.25 24.83 53.04
CA GLN A 243 -8.16 25.53 51.74
C GLN A 243 -6.75 26.06 51.49
N ARG A 244 -6.05 26.55 52.52
CA ARG A 244 -4.70 27.04 52.42
C ARG A 244 -3.74 25.93 52.04
N LEU A 245 -3.86 24.72 52.64
CA LEU A 245 -3.07 23.55 52.24
C LEU A 245 -3.37 23.13 50.80
N LEU A 246 -4.60 23.13 50.36
CA LEU A 246 -4.97 22.88 48.96
C LEU A 246 -4.39 23.94 48.02
N ASN A 247 -4.37 25.21 48.41
CA ASN A 247 -3.76 26.27 47.60
C ASN A 247 -2.25 26.12 47.45
N TYR A 248 -1.59 25.50 48.47
CA TYR A 248 -0.14 25.11 48.35
C TYR A 248 0.07 23.87 47.52
N ALA A 249 -0.99 23.29 46.94
CA ALA A 249 -0.97 22.04 46.14
C ALA A 249 -0.39 20.85 46.91
N VAL A 250 -0.62 20.82 48.23
CA VAL A 250 -0.20 19.70 49.06
C VAL A 250 -0.89 18.42 48.58
N PRO A 251 -0.17 17.28 48.42
CA PRO A 251 -0.78 16.05 48.00
C PRO A 251 -1.96 15.61 48.88
N PRO A 252 -3.06 15.10 48.32
CA PRO A 252 -4.22 14.66 49.12
C PRO A 252 -3.85 13.58 50.16
N THR A 253 -2.84 12.80 49.89
CA THR A 253 -2.29 11.78 50.82
C THR A 253 -1.78 12.41 52.11
N LEU A 254 -1.13 13.56 52.06
CA LEU A 254 -0.65 14.27 53.24
C LEU A 254 -1.79 14.76 54.10
N LEU A 255 -2.87 15.29 53.52
CA LEU A 255 -4.06 15.69 54.27
C LEU A 255 -4.67 14.50 55.00
N ALA A 256 -4.84 13.38 54.31
CA ALA A 256 -5.35 12.14 54.87
C ALA A 256 -4.44 11.60 55.99
N ASP A 257 -3.14 11.71 55.84
CA ASP A 257 -2.16 11.29 56.88
C ASP A 257 -2.29 12.16 58.13
N ILE A 258 -2.36 13.50 57.99
CA ILE A 258 -2.58 14.40 59.13
C ILE A 258 -3.93 14.10 59.86
N GLU A 259 -4.96 13.84 59.13
CA GLU A 259 -6.28 13.48 59.68
C GLU A 259 -6.22 12.16 60.46
N ARG A 260 -5.47 11.17 59.94
CA ARG A 260 -5.31 9.83 60.51
C ARG A 260 -4.35 9.79 61.70
N THR A 261 -3.15 10.34 61.55
CA THR A 261 -2.06 10.26 62.53
C THR A 261 -2.20 11.31 63.64
N ARG A 262 -2.90 12.41 63.38
CA ARG A 262 -2.96 13.59 64.23
C ARG A 262 -1.60 14.20 64.55
N GLU A 263 -0.70 14.10 63.57
CA GLU A 263 0.66 14.65 63.67
C GLU A 263 0.99 15.42 62.36
N VAL A 264 1.78 16.47 62.52
CA VAL A 264 2.33 17.20 61.35
C VAL A 264 3.74 16.66 61.16
N PRO A 265 4.06 16.04 60.00
CA PRO A 265 5.39 15.54 59.76
C PRO A 265 6.39 16.70 59.54
N LEU A 266 7.64 16.48 59.95
CA LEU A 266 8.70 17.48 59.75
C LEU A 266 9.00 17.78 58.26
N THR A 267 8.92 16.74 57.43
CA THR A 267 9.11 16.84 55.99
C THR A 267 7.89 16.28 55.25
N PHE A 268 7.63 16.82 54.10
CA PHE A 268 6.49 16.45 53.26
C PHE A 268 7.00 15.69 52.03
N THR A 269 6.37 14.55 51.75
CA THR A 269 6.69 13.76 50.56
C THR A 269 5.90 14.28 49.37
N TRP A 270 6.61 14.65 48.32
CA TRP A 270 6.03 15.03 47.03
C TRP A 270 6.09 13.85 46.06
N THR A 271 4.96 13.54 45.45
CA THR A 271 4.79 12.35 44.64
C THR A 271 4.51 12.69 43.18
N ALA A 272 4.73 11.75 42.27
CA ALA A 272 4.38 11.87 40.88
C ALA A 272 2.84 11.94 40.70
N PRO A 273 2.32 12.94 39.99
CA PRO A 273 0.88 13.11 39.77
C PRO A 273 0.31 12.11 38.76
N ARG A 274 1.15 11.48 37.95
CA ARG A 274 0.81 10.54 36.87
C ARG A 274 1.94 9.57 36.59
N ASP A 275 1.61 8.50 35.84
CA ASP A 275 2.61 7.64 35.21
C ASP A 275 3.33 8.38 34.10
N GLY A 276 4.60 8.06 33.88
CA GLY A 276 5.37 8.66 32.78
C GLY A 276 6.86 8.56 32.96
N VAL A 277 7.59 9.24 32.08
CA VAL A 277 9.06 9.32 32.07
C VAL A 277 9.48 10.74 32.51
N VAL A 278 10.50 10.81 33.37
CA VAL A 278 11.08 12.08 33.81
C VAL A 278 11.87 12.67 32.65
N LEU A 279 11.41 13.81 32.13
CA LEU A 279 12.09 14.56 31.07
C LEU A 279 13.20 15.43 31.62
N GLU A 280 12.93 16.08 32.77
CA GLU A 280 13.84 17.03 33.42
C GLU A 280 13.76 16.85 34.93
N ARG A 281 14.92 16.94 35.57
CA ARG A 281 15.07 17.00 37.03
C ARG A 281 15.95 18.20 37.38
N ASN A 282 15.35 19.22 37.96
CA ASN A 282 16.02 20.49 38.31
C ASN A 282 16.10 20.67 39.82
N VAL A 283 16.26 19.58 40.58
CA VAL A 283 16.27 19.61 42.04
C VAL A 283 17.35 18.72 42.59
N THR A 284 17.98 19.17 43.69
CA THR A 284 19.03 18.45 44.43
C THR A 284 18.78 18.55 45.92
N ASP A 285 19.37 17.62 46.70
CA ASP A 285 19.31 17.62 48.15
C ASP A 285 19.86 18.94 48.73
N GLY A 286 19.20 19.50 49.74
CA GLY A 286 19.56 20.74 50.38
C GLY A 286 19.22 22.02 49.60
N MET A 287 18.64 21.91 48.41
CA MET A 287 18.30 23.05 47.56
C MET A 287 17.11 23.82 48.15
N ARG A 288 17.22 25.17 48.17
CA ARG A 288 16.09 26.05 48.42
C ARG A 288 15.35 26.30 47.13
N VAL A 289 14.02 26.17 47.14
CA VAL A 289 13.15 26.32 45.98
C VAL A 289 12.07 27.37 46.23
N MET A 290 11.80 28.16 45.19
CA MET A 290 10.81 29.21 45.24
C MET A 290 9.49 28.78 44.59
N PRO A 291 8.38 29.45 44.94
CA PRO A 291 7.10 29.19 44.28
C PRO A 291 7.18 29.33 42.75
N GLY A 292 6.78 28.27 42.03
CA GLY A 292 6.77 28.26 40.58
C GLY A 292 8.01 27.64 39.92
N ASP A 293 9.08 27.36 40.67
CA ASP A 293 10.26 26.67 40.13
C ASP A 293 9.88 25.28 39.59
N PRO A 294 10.22 24.95 38.34
CA PRO A 294 9.98 23.65 37.77
C PRO A 294 10.99 22.62 38.31
N LEU A 295 10.58 21.78 39.23
CA LEU A 295 11.45 20.79 39.90
C LEU A 295 11.59 19.50 39.10
N PHE A 296 10.46 19.00 38.59
CA PHE A 296 10.41 17.85 37.69
C PHE A 296 9.47 18.14 36.54
N ARG A 297 9.79 17.57 35.39
CA ARG A 297 8.93 17.51 34.22
C ARG A 297 8.74 16.06 33.84
N ILE A 298 7.49 15.58 33.87
CA ILE A 298 7.13 14.18 33.60
C ILE A 298 6.18 14.16 32.42
N ALA A 299 6.43 13.28 31.45
CA ALA A 299 5.53 13.07 30.32
C ALA A 299 5.07 11.63 30.22
N ASP A 300 3.81 11.44 29.96
CA ASP A 300 3.22 10.15 29.63
C ASP A 300 3.41 9.88 28.15
N HIS A 301 4.19 8.85 27.81
CA HIS A 301 4.52 8.44 26.46
C HIS A 301 3.53 7.44 25.85
N SER A 302 2.45 7.09 26.56
CA SER A 302 1.48 6.09 26.07
C SER A 302 0.74 6.53 24.80
N VAL A 303 0.69 7.83 24.56
CA VAL A 303 0.18 8.45 23.33
C VAL A 303 1.20 9.48 22.87
N MET A 304 1.54 9.43 21.59
CA MET A 304 2.46 10.36 20.94
C MET A 304 1.74 11.09 19.80
N TRP A 305 2.24 12.24 19.43
CA TRP A 305 1.80 12.96 18.26
C TRP A 305 2.80 12.81 17.12
N ALA A 306 2.34 12.52 15.91
CA ALA A 306 3.11 12.78 14.72
C ALA A 306 2.69 14.15 14.17
N MET A 307 3.64 15.07 14.14
CA MET A 307 3.46 16.39 13.54
C MET A 307 4.00 16.34 12.14
N VAL A 308 3.11 16.34 11.14
CA VAL A 308 3.48 16.18 9.74
C VAL A 308 3.14 17.42 8.92
N ASP A 309 3.93 17.67 7.88
CA ASP A 309 3.80 18.83 7.03
C ASP A 309 3.16 18.44 5.69
N VAL A 310 1.88 18.76 5.54
CA VAL A 310 1.08 18.47 4.33
C VAL A 310 1.21 19.63 3.35
N ALA A 311 1.47 19.33 2.07
CA ALA A 311 1.57 20.34 1.04
C ALA A 311 0.22 21.07 0.79
N GLU A 312 0.27 22.36 0.49
CA GLU A 312 -0.92 23.20 0.25
C GLU A 312 -1.87 22.60 -0.80
N ARG A 313 -1.33 22.01 -1.87
CA ARG A 313 -2.11 21.36 -2.94
C ARG A 313 -2.96 20.18 -2.45
N ASP A 314 -2.54 19.52 -1.39
CA ASP A 314 -3.18 18.31 -0.87
C ASP A 314 -4.14 18.61 0.30
N LEU A 315 -4.16 19.88 0.76
CA LEU A 315 -4.92 20.29 1.94
C LEU A 315 -6.45 20.09 1.77
N ALA A 316 -6.95 20.28 0.57
CA ALA A 316 -8.40 20.18 0.30
C ALA A 316 -8.98 18.77 0.55
N VAL A 317 -8.13 17.75 0.59
CA VAL A 317 -8.52 16.34 0.78
C VAL A 317 -8.15 15.79 2.15
N VAL A 318 -7.46 16.57 2.99
CA VAL A 318 -7.10 16.19 4.35
C VAL A 318 -8.08 16.77 5.35
N ALA A 319 -8.64 15.92 6.22
CA ALA A 319 -9.61 16.30 7.23
C ALA A 319 -9.38 15.55 8.55
N GLU A 320 -9.85 16.11 9.64
CA GLU A 320 -9.87 15.47 10.96
C GLU A 320 -10.64 14.15 10.93
N GLY A 321 -10.18 13.17 11.71
CA GLY A 321 -10.76 11.83 11.78
C GLY A 321 -10.28 10.86 10.71
N GLN A 322 -9.53 11.29 9.69
CA GLN A 322 -9.00 10.38 8.67
C GLN A 322 -7.98 9.41 9.27
N PRO A 323 -8.03 8.12 8.87
CA PRO A 323 -7.05 7.13 9.29
C PRO A 323 -5.69 7.40 8.64
N VAL A 324 -4.64 7.20 9.43
CA VAL A 324 -3.26 7.42 9.01
C VAL A 324 -2.40 6.22 9.37
N VAL A 325 -1.50 5.88 8.46
CA VAL A 325 -0.42 4.92 8.71
C VAL A 325 0.88 5.70 8.77
N VAL A 326 1.57 5.59 9.91
CA VAL A 326 2.86 6.25 10.13
C VAL A 326 3.97 5.20 10.12
N ARG A 327 5.05 5.49 9.40
CA ARG A 327 6.29 4.71 9.36
C ARG A 327 7.42 5.55 9.93
N THR A 328 8.34 4.89 10.63
CA THR A 328 9.55 5.51 11.16
C THR A 328 10.78 4.78 10.65
N ARG A 329 11.88 5.50 10.46
CA ARG A 329 13.15 4.87 10.01
C ARG A 329 13.75 3.94 11.07
N SER A 330 13.45 4.19 12.33
CA SER A 330 13.95 3.35 13.46
C SER A 330 13.30 1.98 13.50
N TYR A 331 12.10 1.82 12.93
CA TYR A 331 11.34 0.57 12.91
C TYR A 331 10.74 0.34 11.51
N PRO A 332 11.57 -0.02 10.51
CA PRO A 332 11.13 -0.11 9.11
C PRO A 332 10.07 -1.19 8.87
N ASP A 333 10.09 -2.26 9.65
CA ASP A 333 9.15 -3.39 9.54
C ASP A 333 7.84 -3.18 10.33
N ARG A 334 7.70 -2.03 11.02
CA ARG A 334 6.50 -1.71 11.80
C ARG A 334 5.77 -0.51 11.24
N THR A 335 4.46 -0.57 11.34
CA THR A 335 3.56 0.54 11.01
C THR A 335 2.77 0.95 12.24
N PHE A 336 2.68 2.24 12.49
CA PHE A 336 1.89 2.80 13.58
C PHE A 336 0.62 3.39 12.98
N ARG A 337 -0.52 3.02 13.52
CA ARG A 337 -1.82 3.48 13.05
C ARG A 337 -2.35 4.56 13.98
N GLY A 338 -2.88 5.62 13.39
CA GLY A 338 -3.48 6.73 14.12
C GLY A 338 -4.55 7.42 13.32
N THR A 339 -4.96 8.57 13.79
CA THR A 339 -5.97 9.41 13.15
C THR A 339 -5.52 10.86 13.13
N VAL A 340 -5.93 11.59 12.09
CA VAL A 340 -5.77 13.05 12.06
C VAL A 340 -6.59 13.66 13.19
N SER A 341 -5.93 14.31 14.15
CA SER A 341 -6.61 14.91 15.30
C SER A 341 -6.78 16.42 15.17
N LEU A 342 -5.98 17.07 14.34
CA LEU A 342 -6.07 18.51 14.09
C LEU A 342 -5.35 18.88 12.79
N VAL A 343 -5.97 19.70 11.99
CA VAL A 343 -5.33 20.42 10.88
C VAL A 343 -5.10 21.86 11.33
N TYR A 344 -3.85 22.29 11.42
CA TYR A 344 -3.52 23.63 11.90
C TYR A 344 -4.00 24.69 10.91
N PRO A 345 -4.53 25.84 11.39
CA PRO A 345 -5.12 26.87 10.51
C PRO A 345 -4.09 27.76 9.81
N HIS A 346 -2.80 27.56 10.06
CA HIS A 346 -1.74 28.39 9.52
C HIS A 346 -0.87 27.64 8.52
N LEU A 347 -0.69 28.25 7.35
CA LEU A 347 0.26 27.82 6.33
C LEU A 347 1.67 28.33 6.68
N ASN A 348 2.67 27.47 6.55
CA ASN A 348 4.06 27.89 6.57
C ASN A 348 4.42 28.46 5.18
N PRO A 349 4.70 29.78 5.05
CA PRO A 349 4.93 30.41 3.75
C PRO A 349 6.25 29.97 3.10
N ALA A 350 7.24 29.54 3.88
CA ALA A 350 8.55 29.13 3.37
C ALA A 350 8.50 27.76 2.69
N THR A 351 7.76 26.82 3.28
CA THR A 351 7.64 25.44 2.77
C THR A 351 6.37 25.18 2.00
N ARG A 352 5.42 26.11 2.02
CA ARG A 352 4.06 25.94 1.44
C ARG A 352 3.38 24.68 1.97
N THR A 353 3.49 24.45 3.29
CA THR A 353 2.88 23.31 3.98
C THR A 353 2.00 23.76 5.12
N VAL A 354 1.01 22.94 5.44
CA VAL A 354 0.17 23.05 6.64
C VAL A 354 0.54 21.93 7.59
N ARG A 355 0.74 22.27 8.85
CA ARG A 355 1.00 21.28 9.89
C ARG A 355 -0.27 20.50 10.22
N VAL A 356 -0.14 19.19 10.30
CA VAL A 356 -1.22 18.27 10.67
C VAL A 356 -0.77 17.42 11.85
N ARG A 357 -1.61 17.35 12.87
CA ARG A 357 -1.37 16.52 14.05
C ARG A 357 -2.09 15.19 13.93
N ILE A 358 -1.33 14.13 14.10
CA ILE A 358 -1.81 12.75 14.10
C ILE A 358 -1.60 12.19 15.49
N GLU A 359 -2.63 11.61 16.09
CA GLU A 359 -2.56 10.97 17.39
C GLU A 359 -2.24 9.49 17.23
N LEU A 360 -1.17 9.01 17.89
CA LEU A 360 -0.62 7.67 17.77
C LEU A 360 -0.61 6.98 19.14
N PRO A 361 -1.32 5.86 19.33
CA PRO A 361 -1.11 4.98 20.48
C PRO A 361 0.32 4.45 20.52
N ASN A 362 0.95 4.45 21.69
CA ASN A 362 2.33 4.01 21.90
C ASN A 362 2.43 3.08 23.13
N ALA A 363 1.62 2.03 23.17
CA ALA A 363 1.57 1.11 24.30
C ALA A 363 2.91 0.39 24.55
N ASP A 364 3.68 0.12 23.50
CA ASP A 364 4.98 -0.56 23.57
C ASP A 364 6.14 0.41 23.85
N PHE A 365 5.89 1.70 24.04
CA PHE A 365 6.90 2.77 24.26
C PHE A 365 8.00 2.83 23.18
N LEU A 366 7.72 2.38 21.96
CA LEU A 366 8.66 2.36 20.84
C LEU A 366 8.85 3.73 20.20
N LEU A 367 7.77 4.51 20.10
CA LEU A 367 7.85 5.87 19.58
C LEU A 367 8.48 6.77 20.63
N ARG A 368 9.50 7.52 20.21
CA ARG A 368 10.22 8.48 21.04
C ARG A 368 10.14 9.87 20.41
N PRO A 369 10.19 10.93 21.21
CA PRO A 369 10.27 12.31 20.70
C PRO A 369 11.41 12.45 19.68
N ASP A 370 11.21 13.35 18.71
CA ASP A 370 12.15 13.73 17.65
C ASP A 370 12.48 12.63 16.63
N MET A 371 11.83 11.46 16.68
CA MET A 371 11.91 10.47 15.60
C MET A 371 11.31 11.04 14.32
N TYR A 372 12.00 10.82 13.19
CA TYR A 372 11.41 11.09 11.87
C TYR A 372 10.25 10.13 11.58
N ALA A 373 9.19 10.70 11.05
CA ALA A 373 7.98 10.00 10.67
C ALA A 373 7.58 10.31 9.24
N GLU A 374 7.10 9.33 8.53
CA GLU A 374 6.41 9.48 7.25
C GLU A 374 4.97 9.02 7.44
N ALA A 375 4.03 9.94 7.28
CA ALA A 375 2.61 9.66 7.39
C ALA A 375 1.99 9.44 6.01
N GLU A 376 1.16 8.42 5.90
CA GLU A 376 0.31 8.12 4.76
C GLU A 376 -1.15 8.29 5.21
N ILE A 377 -1.76 9.44 4.87
CA ILE A 377 -3.12 9.82 5.25
C ILE A 377 -4.06 9.25 4.21
N ASP A 378 -5.03 8.44 4.62
CA ASP A 378 -6.06 7.90 3.72
C ASP A 378 -7.12 8.97 3.45
N THR A 379 -7.10 9.53 2.24
CA THR A 379 -8.02 10.59 1.81
C THR A 379 -9.25 10.05 1.09
N GLY A 380 -9.54 8.76 1.22
CA GLY A 380 -10.70 8.13 0.59
C GLY A 380 -11.98 8.89 0.90
N SER A 381 -12.68 9.36 -0.14
CA SER A 381 -13.93 10.11 -0.01
C SER A 381 -15.10 9.27 0.54
N GLY A 382 -14.88 7.97 0.78
CA GLY A 382 -15.92 7.02 1.18
C GLY A 382 -17.00 6.78 0.13
N ARG A 383 -17.04 7.56 -0.96
CA ARG A 383 -18.01 7.38 -2.06
C ARG A 383 -17.43 6.48 -3.12
N PRO A 384 -18.10 5.36 -3.46
CA PRO A 384 -17.67 4.53 -4.57
C PRO A 384 -17.83 5.29 -5.88
N LEU A 385 -16.79 5.26 -6.71
CA LEU A 385 -16.72 5.85 -8.05
C LEU A 385 -16.56 4.70 -9.05
N LEU A 386 -17.06 4.88 -10.28
CA LEU A 386 -16.80 3.91 -11.33
C LEU A 386 -15.32 3.94 -11.69
N ALA A 387 -14.66 2.80 -11.53
CA ALA A 387 -13.23 2.68 -11.68
C ALA A 387 -12.82 1.49 -12.55
N VAL A 388 -11.71 1.67 -13.25
CA VAL A 388 -11.01 0.62 -13.98
C VAL A 388 -9.55 0.55 -13.48
N PRO A 389 -8.85 -0.57 -13.66
CA PRO A 389 -7.41 -0.62 -13.41
C PRO A 389 -6.65 0.45 -14.20
N ASP A 390 -5.65 1.07 -13.61
CA ASP A 390 -4.84 2.12 -14.27
C ASP A 390 -4.18 1.58 -15.56
N SER A 391 -3.82 0.30 -15.58
CA SER A 391 -3.29 -0.40 -16.75
C SER A 391 -4.28 -0.53 -17.91
N ALA A 392 -5.58 -0.35 -17.69
CA ALA A 392 -6.59 -0.42 -18.75
C ALA A 392 -6.67 0.87 -19.58
N VAL A 393 -6.16 1.98 -19.06
CA VAL A 393 -6.19 3.28 -19.72
C VAL A 393 -4.96 3.47 -20.56
N ILE A 394 -5.15 3.73 -21.85
CA ILE A 394 -4.11 4.15 -22.77
C ILE A 394 -4.20 5.67 -22.88
N ASP A 395 -3.16 6.35 -22.42
CA ASP A 395 -3.05 7.80 -22.45
C ASP A 395 -1.94 8.21 -23.43
N SER A 396 -2.32 8.82 -24.57
CA SER A 396 -1.37 9.30 -25.58
C SER A 396 -1.02 10.78 -25.40
N GLY A 397 -1.52 11.42 -24.33
CA GLY A 397 -1.39 12.86 -24.11
C GLY A 397 -2.46 13.68 -24.84
N GLU A 398 -2.85 13.32 -26.05
CA GLU A 398 -3.92 13.99 -26.81
C GLU A 398 -5.30 13.35 -26.55
N ARG A 399 -5.33 12.05 -26.34
CA ARG A 399 -6.56 11.29 -26.09
C ARG A 399 -6.34 10.17 -25.07
N GLN A 400 -7.38 9.93 -24.30
CA GLN A 400 -7.45 8.83 -23.33
C GLN A 400 -8.48 7.82 -23.81
N ILE A 401 -8.07 6.57 -23.97
CA ILE A 401 -8.93 5.51 -24.45
C ILE A 401 -8.86 4.28 -23.54
N VAL A 402 -9.94 3.53 -23.54
CA VAL A 402 -10.04 2.21 -22.92
C VAL A 402 -10.54 1.23 -23.97
N ILE A 403 -10.03 0.02 -23.97
CA ILE A 403 -10.50 -1.02 -24.87
C ILE A 403 -11.55 -1.86 -24.13
N VAL A 404 -12.78 -1.79 -24.59
CA VAL A 404 -13.91 -2.55 -24.04
C VAL A 404 -13.96 -3.92 -24.70
N ASP A 405 -13.99 -4.97 -23.91
CA ASP A 405 -14.16 -6.35 -24.35
C ASP A 405 -15.66 -6.66 -24.50
N LYS A 406 -16.11 -6.89 -25.74
CA LYS A 406 -17.48 -7.26 -26.07
C LYS A 406 -17.73 -8.77 -26.07
N GLY A 407 -16.71 -9.56 -25.75
CA GLY A 407 -16.76 -11.02 -25.86
C GLY A 407 -16.49 -11.51 -27.27
N GLU A 408 -16.30 -12.81 -27.41
CA GLU A 408 -16.03 -13.51 -28.70
C GLU A 408 -14.85 -12.93 -29.48
N GLY A 409 -13.84 -12.36 -28.77
CA GLY A 409 -12.66 -11.76 -29.40
C GLY A 409 -12.91 -10.41 -30.05
N ARG A 410 -14.01 -9.73 -29.73
CA ARG A 410 -14.36 -8.40 -30.23
C ARG A 410 -13.99 -7.33 -29.21
N PHE A 411 -13.21 -6.35 -29.65
CA PHE A 411 -12.68 -5.27 -28.83
C PHE A 411 -13.04 -3.92 -29.44
N GLU A 412 -13.55 -3.01 -28.60
CA GLU A 412 -13.97 -1.67 -28.98
C GLU A 412 -13.08 -0.63 -28.27
N PRO A 413 -12.19 0.07 -29.00
CA PRO A 413 -11.49 1.25 -28.47
C PRO A 413 -12.51 2.38 -28.25
N ARG A 414 -12.58 2.87 -27.01
CA ARG A 414 -13.56 3.90 -26.65
C ARG A 414 -12.86 5.07 -25.93
N PRO A 415 -13.08 6.33 -26.40
CA PRO A 415 -12.56 7.48 -25.70
C PRO A 415 -13.21 7.61 -24.33
N VAL A 416 -12.41 7.97 -23.32
CA VAL A 416 -12.85 8.12 -21.94
C VAL A 416 -12.39 9.44 -21.35
N ARG A 417 -13.17 9.93 -20.38
CA ARG A 417 -12.74 11.01 -19.49
C ARG A 417 -12.40 10.42 -18.14
N ILE A 418 -11.14 10.51 -17.77
CA ILE A 418 -10.68 10.03 -16.48
C ILE A 418 -10.85 11.10 -15.39
N GLY A 419 -10.90 10.65 -14.13
CA GLY A 419 -10.93 11.51 -12.95
C GLY A 419 -9.78 11.20 -12.01
N ARG A 420 -10.09 10.88 -10.75
CA ARG A 420 -9.10 10.60 -9.69
C ARG A 420 -8.38 9.29 -9.97
N ARG A 421 -7.10 9.24 -9.60
CA ARG A 421 -6.29 8.02 -9.60
C ARG A 421 -5.93 7.63 -8.16
N GLY A 422 -5.89 6.35 -7.85
CA GLY A 422 -5.45 5.89 -6.54
C GLY A 422 -5.47 4.38 -6.39
N LYS A 423 -4.51 3.81 -5.69
CA LYS A 423 -4.38 2.37 -5.41
C LYS A 423 -4.42 1.47 -6.66
N GLY A 424 -3.87 1.94 -7.79
CA GLY A 424 -3.83 1.17 -9.05
C GLY A 424 -5.11 1.19 -9.85
N TYR A 425 -6.07 2.05 -9.50
CA TYR A 425 -7.32 2.27 -10.21
C TYR A 425 -7.48 3.74 -10.59
N VAL A 426 -8.26 3.98 -11.65
CA VAL A 426 -8.60 5.31 -12.12
C VAL A 426 -10.12 5.44 -12.26
N GLU A 427 -10.65 6.58 -11.84
CA GLU A 427 -12.06 6.96 -12.01
C GLU A 427 -12.37 7.17 -13.49
N ILE A 428 -13.46 6.61 -13.97
CA ILE A 428 -14.01 6.89 -15.29
C ILE A 428 -15.27 7.74 -15.11
N ARG A 429 -15.23 8.98 -15.61
CA ARG A 429 -16.37 9.89 -15.57
C ARG A 429 -17.31 9.69 -16.75
N GLU A 430 -16.73 9.41 -17.94
CA GLU A 430 -17.46 9.20 -19.18
C GLU A 430 -16.77 8.13 -20.02
N GLY A 431 -17.55 7.39 -20.82
CA GLY A 431 -17.06 6.45 -21.83
C GLY A 431 -17.22 4.97 -21.49
N VAL A 432 -17.31 4.57 -20.21
CA VAL A 432 -17.51 3.16 -19.79
C VAL A 432 -18.67 3.07 -18.83
N LYS A 433 -19.44 2.00 -18.90
CA LYS A 433 -20.54 1.70 -17.98
C LYS A 433 -20.10 0.67 -16.94
N GLY A 434 -20.74 0.71 -15.77
CA GLY A 434 -20.50 -0.29 -14.73
C GLY A 434 -20.80 -1.70 -15.24
N GLY A 435 -19.89 -2.65 -14.98
CA GLY A 435 -19.98 -4.04 -15.43
C GLY A 435 -19.38 -4.31 -16.83
N GLU A 436 -19.05 -3.30 -17.63
CA GLU A 436 -18.33 -3.53 -18.89
C GLU A 436 -16.92 -4.03 -18.62
N ALA A 437 -16.51 -5.10 -19.31
CA ALA A 437 -15.16 -5.63 -19.20
C ALA A 437 -14.18 -4.75 -19.99
N VAL A 438 -13.07 -4.34 -19.37
CA VAL A 438 -12.03 -3.54 -19.98
C VAL A 438 -10.72 -4.31 -20.03
N VAL A 439 -9.97 -4.18 -21.11
CA VAL A 439 -8.70 -4.87 -21.30
C VAL A 439 -7.63 -4.22 -20.42
N THR A 440 -6.97 -5.03 -19.59
CA THR A 440 -5.94 -4.58 -18.65
C THR A 440 -4.51 -4.96 -19.05
N SER A 441 -4.36 -5.89 -20.00
CA SER A 441 -3.06 -6.30 -20.52
C SER A 441 -3.12 -6.51 -22.03
N ALA A 442 -2.00 -6.26 -22.73
CA ALA A 442 -1.89 -6.29 -24.18
C ALA A 442 -2.78 -5.28 -24.93
N ASN A 443 -3.32 -4.28 -24.25
CA ASN A 443 -4.17 -3.24 -24.78
C ASN A 443 -3.48 -2.44 -25.90
N PHE A 444 -2.17 -2.16 -25.78
CA PHE A 444 -1.39 -1.47 -26.80
C PHE A 444 -1.38 -2.19 -28.15
N LEU A 445 -1.32 -3.53 -28.17
CA LEU A 445 -1.37 -4.31 -29.40
C LEU A 445 -2.73 -4.19 -30.10
N ILE A 446 -3.81 -4.15 -29.32
CA ILE A 446 -5.16 -4.00 -29.84
C ILE A 446 -5.37 -2.59 -30.37
N ASP A 447 -4.87 -1.57 -29.68
CA ASP A 447 -4.93 -0.17 -30.13
C ASP A 447 -4.13 0.03 -31.42
N ALA A 448 -2.92 -0.52 -31.53
CA ALA A 448 -2.11 -0.45 -32.72
C ALA A 448 -2.81 -1.10 -33.93
N GLU A 449 -3.45 -2.25 -33.75
CA GLU A 449 -4.21 -2.93 -34.80
C GLU A 449 -5.47 -2.14 -35.19
N SER A 450 -6.14 -1.50 -34.23
CA SER A 450 -7.28 -0.62 -34.47
C SER A 450 -6.87 0.61 -35.29
N ASN A 451 -5.77 1.26 -34.89
CA ASN A 451 -5.26 2.45 -35.59
C ASN A 451 -4.79 2.10 -37.01
N LEU A 452 -4.17 0.93 -37.21
CA LEU A 452 -3.77 0.45 -38.54
C LEU A 452 -5.00 0.22 -39.44
N LYS A 453 -6.04 -0.42 -38.93
CA LYS A 453 -7.30 -0.62 -39.66
C LYS A 453 -7.98 0.71 -40.03
N ALA A 454 -8.02 1.66 -39.10
CA ALA A 454 -8.57 2.98 -39.33
C ALA A 454 -7.77 3.74 -40.41
N ALA A 455 -6.44 3.68 -40.38
CA ALA A 455 -5.56 4.30 -41.35
C ALA A 455 -5.71 3.68 -42.75
N LEU A 456 -5.82 2.36 -42.85
CA LEU A 456 -6.05 1.64 -44.10
C LEU A 456 -7.42 2.00 -44.71
N LYS A 457 -8.46 2.10 -43.86
CA LYS A 457 -9.81 2.54 -44.29
C LYS A 457 -9.78 3.97 -44.82
N GLY A 458 -9.12 4.90 -44.10
CA GLY A 458 -8.98 6.28 -44.55
C GLY A 458 -8.21 6.43 -45.88
N LEU A 459 -7.21 5.55 -46.12
CA LEU A 459 -6.52 5.51 -47.42
C LEU A 459 -7.39 4.93 -48.54
N SER A 460 -8.25 3.93 -48.25
CA SER A 460 -9.19 3.39 -49.24
C SER A 460 -10.28 4.40 -49.60
N ASP A 461 -10.76 5.18 -48.61
CA ASP A 461 -11.77 6.24 -48.85
C ASP A 461 -11.17 7.46 -49.56
N ALA A 462 -9.87 7.74 -49.42
CA ALA A 462 -9.16 8.84 -50.11
C ALA A 462 -8.78 8.54 -51.56
N VAL A 463 -8.77 7.26 -51.97
CA VAL A 463 -8.42 6.80 -53.33
C VAL A 463 -9.67 6.68 -54.25
N ALA A 464 -10.89 6.94 -53.72
CA ALA A 464 -12.08 6.99 -54.54
C ALA A 464 -12.02 8.29 -55.42
N PRO A 465 -11.83 8.20 -56.74
CA PRO A 465 -11.81 9.39 -57.59
C PRO A 465 -13.21 9.97 -57.69
N GLN A 466 -13.25 11.31 -57.62
CA GLN A 466 -14.47 12.10 -57.90
C GLN A 466 -14.97 11.85 -59.31
#